data_35c9757668262a5b2a9577b3fb8eee76
#
_entry.id   35c9757668262a5b2a9577b3fb8eee76
#
_cell.length_a   1.000
_cell.length_b   1.000
_cell.length_c   1.000
_cell.angle_alpha   90.00
_cell.angle_beta   90.00
_cell.angle_gamma   90.00
#
_symmetry.space_group_name_H-M   'P 1'
#
loop_
_entity.id
_entity.type
_entity.pdbx_description
1 polymer ?
#
loop_
_entity_poly.entity_id
_entity_poly.type
_entity_poly.pdbx_seq_one_letter_code
_entity_poly.pdbx_strand_id
1 'polypeptide(L)'
;MHSPIPAILAMKTDWDDRARENAKWYIATIRIDQSDEDFDRTGGPEVEKFVLSDPLLTRYRDLKTQRLLEIGCGIGRMSRHFARYFAEVHGTDVSGEMVRQARERLSDLPNVTFTETSGADFAALPSDYFDLIFSVYVFQHVPLKDVVESNLRDASRVLRPGGLFKFQVNNVANPDYLRLEKNTWDGVTLTESDLRRAAMDNGLRLVWLEGLGTQYCWAIYNRLPENLVGVSGQVERPAIEYFSRSAAPECREVPIAGDFAWLTLIVSGLDHRIVDANSLTVELGDHFLRPCYTGWLGAEFESVMNLRGWSTTESLTQVNVAIPWGVSPGEVPVRLRYLNNSASDPVMVTLLEAPPAPPRVTLVANDLDGGLDLANEGPKSRFRVFATGLDETATLDNVSILIDDLTVEPLIVRLVPSASLYLAISNFPDDILPGHHSIRLKFGELVSNRYLIDVADNSN
;
A
#
# COMPACT_ATOMS: atom_id res chain seq x y z
N MET A 1 21.02 -14.85 13.18
CA MET A 1 20.26 -13.59 13.29
C MET A 1 21.21 -12.54 13.86
N HIS A 2 21.46 -11.45 13.11
CA HIS A 2 22.27 -10.34 13.62
C HIS A 2 21.39 -9.50 14.53
N SER A 3 21.94 -9.04 15.66
CA SER A 3 21.22 -8.14 16.57
C SER A 3 20.82 -6.85 15.83
N PRO A 4 19.58 -6.33 15.93
CA PRO A 4 19.18 -5.06 15.32
C PRO A 4 19.85 -3.84 15.96
N ILE A 5 20.45 -4.00 17.14
CA ILE A 5 21.04 -2.91 17.94
C ILE A 5 22.08 -2.09 17.17
N PRO A 6 23.04 -2.67 16.39
CA PRO A 6 24.01 -1.86 15.67
C PRO A 6 23.38 -0.95 14.61
N ALA A 7 22.35 -1.43 13.90
CA ALA A 7 21.68 -0.64 12.87
C ALA A 7 20.83 0.48 13.47
N ILE A 8 20.20 0.26 14.62
CA ILE A 8 19.45 1.29 15.36
C ILE A 8 20.41 2.39 15.85
N LEU A 9 21.55 2.01 16.40
CA LEU A 9 22.56 2.97 16.84
C LEU A 9 23.14 3.78 15.68
N ALA A 10 23.41 3.14 14.54
CA ALA A 10 23.85 3.83 13.33
C ALA A 10 22.80 4.83 12.86
N MET A 11 21.52 4.41 12.77
CA MET A 11 20.41 5.29 12.41
C MET A 11 20.30 6.51 13.33
N LYS A 12 20.38 6.30 14.64
CA LYS A 12 20.38 7.39 15.61
C LYS A 12 21.54 8.37 15.40
N THR A 13 22.75 7.85 15.25
CA THR A 13 23.96 8.65 15.03
C THR A 13 23.86 9.48 13.75
N ASP A 14 23.46 8.83 12.66
CA ASP A 14 23.32 9.51 11.37
C ASP A 14 22.29 10.65 11.40
N TRP A 15 21.14 10.43 12.07
CA TRP A 15 20.12 11.47 12.18
C TRP A 15 20.53 12.59 13.18
N ASP A 16 21.28 12.28 14.24
CA ASP A 16 21.88 13.29 15.11
C ASP A 16 22.91 14.15 14.35
N ASP A 17 23.73 13.56 13.49
CA ASP A 17 24.73 14.30 12.70
C ASP A 17 24.05 15.17 11.63
N ARG A 18 23.03 14.66 10.93
CA ARG A 18 22.19 15.46 10.00
C ARG A 18 21.51 16.61 10.70
N ALA A 19 21.03 16.39 11.93
CA ALA A 19 20.41 17.44 12.73
C ALA A 19 21.39 18.58 13.08
N ARG A 20 22.63 18.24 13.40
CA ARG A 20 23.71 19.21 13.69
C ARG A 20 24.18 19.93 12.44
N GLU A 21 24.27 19.21 11.31
CA GLU A 21 24.71 19.77 10.04
C GLU A 21 23.68 20.77 9.49
N ASN A 22 22.46 20.31 9.22
CA ASN A 22 21.37 21.15 8.74
C ASN A 22 20.01 20.42 8.81
N ALA A 23 19.39 20.39 9.98
CA ALA A 23 18.11 19.71 10.19
C ALA A 23 17.03 20.11 9.17
N LYS A 24 16.92 21.39 8.81
CA LYS A 24 15.91 21.87 7.87
C LYS A 24 16.08 21.28 6.48
N TRP A 25 17.31 21.17 6.00
CA TRP A 25 17.61 20.57 4.70
C TRP A 25 17.26 19.08 4.66
N TYR A 26 17.62 18.34 5.68
CA TYR A 26 17.36 16.90 5.72
C TYR A 26 15.88 16.55 5.92
N ILE A 27 15.08 17.44 6.51
CA ILE A 27 13.63 17.24 6.70
C ILE A 27 12.83 17.72 5.49
N ALA A 28 13.24 18.85 4.87
CA ALA A 28 12.54 19.45 3.73
C ALA A 28 13.56 19.92 2.69
N THR A 29 13.96 19.02 1.79
CA THR A 29 15.00 19.20 0.77
C THR A 29 14.60 20.17 -0.34
N ILE A 30 14.10 21.36 0.02
CA ILE A 30 13.70 22.39 -0.94
C ILE A 30 14.90 23.28 -1.27
N ARG A 31 15.61 23.73 -0.22
CA ARG A 31 16.70 24.69 -0.31
C ARG A 31 17.62 24.56 0.90
N ILE A 32 18.96 24.67 0.74
CA ILE A 32 19.94 24.49 1.82
C ILE A 32 19.84 25.60 2.87
N ASP A 33 19.56 26.82 2.45
CA ASP A 33 19.57 28.04 3.27
C ASP A 33 18.16 28.51 3.68
N GLN A 34 17.28 27.60 4.07
CA GLN A 34 15.92 27.90 4.48
C GLN A 34 15.89 28.75 5.77
N SER A 35 15.14 29.86 5.74
CA SER A 35 14.76 30.57 6.98
C SER A 35 13.83 29.70 7.83
N ASP A 36 13.66 30.03 9.11
CA ASP A 36 12.70 29.36 9.99
C ASP A 36 11.27 29.48 9.46
N GLU A 37 10.92 30.67 8.97
CA GLU A 37 9.61 30.97 8.43
C GLU A 37 9.32 30.17 7.13
N ASP A 38 10.29 30.08 6.21
CA ASP A 38 10.15 29.31 4.98
C ASP A 38 10.00 27.83 5.28
N PHE A 39 10.80 27.31 6.21
CA PHE A 39 10.73 25.92 6.64
C PHE A 39 9.37 25.60 7.29
N ASP A 40 8.92 26.40 8.23
CA ASP A 40 7.63 26.19 8.91
C ASP A 40 6.45 26.28 7.94
N ARG A 41 6.53 27.18 6.94
CA ARG A 41 5.51 27.33 5.90
C ARG A 41 5.29 26.04 5.11
N THR A 42 6.30 25.20 4.95
CA THR A 42 6.19 23.92 4.20
C THR A 42 5.34 22.87 4.91
N GLY A 43 5.25 22.92 6.24
CA GLY A 43 4.49 21.93 7.02
C GLY A 43 2.98 22.07 6.89
N GLY A 44 2.45 23.28 6.73
CA GLY A 44 1.02 23.55 6.67
C GLY A 44 0.30 22.82 5.53
N PRO A 45 0.73 22.99 4.28
CA PRO A 45 0.15 22.29 3.13
C PRO A 45 0.19 20.76 3.25
N GLU A 46 1.23 20.20 3.87
CA GLU A 46 1.32 18.76 4.08
C GLU A 46 0.36 18.26 5.17
N VAL A 47 0.21 19.02 6.26
CA VAL A 47 -0.81 18.74 7.29
C VAL A 47 -2.20 18.77 6.66
N GLU A 48 -2.49 19.79 5.86
CA GLU A 48 -3.76 19.88 5.12
C GLU A 48 -3.95 18.66 4.20
N LYS A 49 -2.97 18.39 3.34
CA LYS A 49 -3.03 17.31 2.35
C LYS A 49 -3.16 15.93 2.97
N PHE A 50 -2.35 15.63 3.99
CA PHE A 50 -2.23 14.25 4.48
C PHE A 50 -3.17 13.92 5.65
N VAL A 51 -3.66 14.94 6.36
CA VAL A 51 -4.47 14.71 7.57
C VAL A 51 -5.82 15.41 7.49
N LEU A 52 -5.84 16.73 7.28
CA LEU A 52 -7.09 17.49 7.42
C LEU A 52 -8.08 17.24 6.27
N SER A 53 -7.58 17.03 5.05
CA SER A 53 -8.39 16.71 3.87
C SER A 53 -8.76 15.23 3.77
N ASP A 54 -8.24 14.36 4.67
CA ASP A 54 -8.56 12.95 4.65
C ASP A 54 -9.86 12.65 5.43
N PRO A 55 -10.96 12.28 4.73
CA PRO A 55 -12.25 12.04 5.39
C PRO A 55 -12.23 10.84 6.33
N LEU A 56 -11.32 9.86 6.15
CA LEU A 56 -11.18 8.72 7.08
C LEU A 56 -10.67 9.18 8.45
N LEU A 57 -9.86 10.24 8.47
CA LEU A 57 -9.30 10.78 9.70
C LEU A 57 -10.21 11.84 10.36
N THR A 58 -11.01 12.57 9.58
CA THR A 58 -11.65 13.81 10.05
C THR A 58 -13.17 13.79 10.10
N ARG A 59 -13.84 13.03 9.21
CA ARG A 59 -15.30 13.19 8.96
C ARG A 59 -16.21 13.07 10.18
N TYR A 60 -15.86 12.25 11.17
CA TYR A 60 -16.69 12.02 12.37
C TYR A 60 -15.90 12.25 13.65
N ARG A 61 -14.87 13.11 13.59
CA ARG A 61 -13.95 13.33 14.68
C ARG A 61 -13.77 14.81 14.94
N ASP A 62 -13.98 15.22 16.17
CA ASP A 62 -13.56 16.54 16.62
C ASP A 62 -12.08 16.49 17.01
N LEU A 63 -11.22 16.92 16.10
CA LEU A 63 -9.77 16.91 16.31
C LEU A 63 -9.35 17.73 17.52
N LYS A 64 -10.12 18.74 17.93
CA LYS A 64 -9.86 19.56 19.12
C LYS A 64 -9.96 18.79 20.44
N THR A 65 -10.54 17.61 20.41
CA THR A 65 -10.60 16.71 21.57
C THR A 65 -9.59 15.56 21.49
N GLN A 66 -8.81 15.47 20.41
CA GLN A 66 -7.96 14.32 20.13
C GLN A 66 -6.49 14.58 20.43
N ARG A 67 -5.79 13.49 20.78
CA ARG A 67 -4.36 13.43 21.01
C ARG A 67 -3.67 12.80 19.82
N LEU A 68 -2.72 13.53 19.23
CA LEU A 68 -1.94 13.09 18.08
C LEU A 68 -0.53 12.65 18.53
N LEU A 69 -0.08 11.49 18.05
CA LEU A 69 1.32 11.10 18.06
C LEU A 69 1.91 11.29 16.65
N GLU A 70 2.93 12.10 16.51
CA GLU A 70 3.73 12.23 15.29
C GLU A 70 5.03 11.43 15.44
N ILE A 71 5.19 10.37 14.63
CA ILE A 71 6.41 9.55 14.60
C ILE A 71 7.37 10.16 13.58
N GLY A 72 8.63 10.42 14.00
CA GLY A 72 9.65 11.07 13.18
C GLY A 72 9.37 12.55 12.98
N CYS A 73 9.09 13.27 14.07
CA CYS A 73 8.72 14.68 14.04
C CYS A 73 9.84 15.63 13.60
N GLY A 74 11.11 15.15 13.56
CA GLY A 74 12.27 15.99 13.32
C GLY A 74 12.32 17.18 14.28
N ILE A 75 12.51 18.38 13.75
CA ILE A 75 12.50 19.61 14.55
C ILE A 75 11.12 20.27 14.65
N GLY A 76 10.03 19.49 14.49
CA GLY A 76 8.66 19.91 14.75
C GLY A 76 7.98 20.69 13.61
N ARG A 77 8.39 20.48 12.35
CA ARG A 77 7.85 21.17 11.18
C ARG A 77 6.32 21.03 11.04
N MET A 78 5.82 19.81 11.13
CA MET A 78 4.37 19.54 11.06
C MET A 78 3.71 19.66 12.44
N SER A 79 4.40 19.32 13.53
CA SER A 79 3.92 19.46 14.91
C SER A 79 3.39 20.86 15.22
N ARG A 80 4.09 21.92 14.76
CA ARG A 80 3.65 23.32 14.88
C ARG A 80 2.26 23.56 14.28
N HIS A 81 1.96 22.93 13.16
CA HIS A 81 0.68 23.07 12.49
C HIS A 81 -0.38 22.19 13.13
N PHE A 82 -0.06 20.94 13.51
CA PHE A 82 -0.95 20.06 14.23
C PHE A 82 -1.46 20.66 15.55
N ALA A 83 -0.62 21.42 16.25
CA ALA A 83 -0.98 22.11 17.49
C ALA A 83 -2.22 23.01 17.37
N ARG A 84 -2.53 23.49 16.17
CA ARG A 84 -3.70 24.33 15.90
C ARG A 84 -5.00 23.53 15.85
N TYR A 85 -4.93 22.24 15.60
CA TYR A 85 -6.09 21.38 15.32
C TYR A 85 -6.35 20.34 16.41
N PHE A 86 -5.31 19.85 17.07
CA PHE A 86 -5.42 18.80 18.08
C PHE A 86 -5.39 19.35 19.50
N ALA A 87 -6.02 18.62 20.44
CA ALA A 87 -5.95 18.94 21.86
C ALA A 87 -4.52 18.83 22.39
N GLU A 88 -3.83 17.79 21.96
CA GLU A 88 -2.43 17.49 22.35
C GLU A 88 -1.70 16.93 21.13
N VAL A 89 -0.45 17.33 20.96
CA VAL A 89 0.48 16.82 19.96
C VAL A 89 1.73 16.30 20.66
N HIS A 90 2.06 15.05 20.42
CA HIS A 90 3.26 14.43 20.93
C HIS A 90 4.16 14.02 19.76
N GLY A 91 5.30 14.69 19.61
CA GLY A 91 6.29 14.34 18.59
C GLY A 91 7.32 13.36 19.14
N THR A 92 7.69 12.36 18.35
CA THR A 92 8.79 11.45 18.67
C THR A 92 9.81 11.41 17.53
N ASP A 93 11.07 11.28 17.89
CA ASP A 93 12.15 11.07 16.94
C ASP A 93 13.24 10.17 17.57
N VAL A 94 13.99 9.45 16.73
CA VAL A 94 15.14 8.64 17.14
C VAL A 94 16.34 9.52 17.48
N SER A 95 16.44 10.72 16.87
CA SER A 95 17.49 11.68 17.11
C SER A 95 17.20 12.55 18.31
N GLY A 96 18.04 12.43 19.34
CA GLY A 96 17.98 13.33 20.50
C GLY A 96 18.24 14.78 20.13
N GLU A 97 19.07 15.04 19.13
CA GLU A 97 19.35 16.39 18.65
C GLU A 97 18.15 17.01 17.93
N MET A 98 17.40 16.24 17.10
CA MET A 98 16.13 16.70 16.52
C MET A 98 15.12 17.07 17.61
N VAL A 99 14.95 16.20 18.59
CA VAL A 99 14.04 16.42 19.73
C VAL A 99 14.43 17.65 20.53
N ARG A 100 15.72 17.88 20.78
CA ARG A 100 16.22 19.07 21.47
C ARG A 100 15.83 20.35 20.70
N GLN A 101 16.13 20.37 19.39
CA GLN A 101 15.77 21.51 18.53
C GLN A 101 14.25 21.72 18.45
N ALA A 102 13.46 20.66 18.36
CA ALA A 102 11.99 20.73 18.35
C ALA A 102 11.45 21.39 19.63
N ARG A 103 11.95 20.98 20.78
CA ARG A 103 11.56 21.57 22.09
C ARG A 103 11.89 23.06 22.18
N GLU A 104 13.05 23.47 21.69
CA GLU A 104 13.45 24.88 21.68
C GLU A 104 12.57 25.70 20.73
N ARG A 105 12.37 25.20 19.50
CA ARG A 105 11.60 25.89 18.45
C ARG A 105 10.11 26.06 18.78
N LEU A 106 9.51 25.10 19.47
CA LEU A 106 8.09 25.03 19.77
C LEU A 106 7.78 25.24 21.26
N SER A 107 8.70 25.85 22.00
CA SER A 107 8.53 26.13 23.43
C SER A 107 7.36 27.08 23.76
N ASP A 108 6.87 27.81 22.77
CA ASP A 108 5.69 28.67 22.84
C ASP A 108 4.35 27.95 22.73
N LEU A 109 4.35 26.67 22.38
CA LEU A 109 3.15 25.87 22.17
C LEU A 109 2.89 24.94 23.37
N PRO A 110 1.93 25.26 24.26
CA PRO A 110 1.74 24.55 25.51
C PRO A 110 1.15 23.14 25.34
N ASN A 111 0.53 22.87 24.19
CA ASN A 111 -0.08 21.56 23.85
C ASN A 111 0.83 20.66 23.01
N VAL A 112 2.12 20.99 22.88
CA VAL A 112 3.09 20.18 22.14
C VAL A 112 4.17 19.66 23.07
N THR A 113 4.45 18.37 22.97
CA THR A 113 5.53 17.71 23.72
C THR A 113 6.38 16.86 22.79
N PHE A 114 7.63 16.57 23.18
CA PHE A 114 8.55 15.81 22.38
C PHE A 114 9.31 14.77 23.22
N THR A 115 9.49 13.56 22.66
CA THR A 115 10.23 12.48 23.31
C THR A 115 11.20 11.83 22.32
N GLU A 116 12.45 11.68 22.74
CA GLU A 116 13.41 10.82 22.06
C GLU A 116 13.02 9.35 22.29
N THR A 117 13.06 8.55 21.23
CA THR A 117 12.77 7.11 21.28
C THR A 117 14.00 6.27 21.01
N SER A 118 13.91 4.97 21.30
CA SER A 118 14.95 4.01 20.95
C SER A 118 15.13 3.84 19.44
N GLY A 119 14.13 4.25 18.64
CA GLY A 119 14.01 3.96 17.21
C GLY A 119 13.37 2.60 16.92
N ALA A 120 13.18 1.75 17.93
CA ALA A 120 12.53 0.45 17.78
C ALA A 120 11.15 0.38 18.44
N ASP A 121 10.89 1.25 19.40
CA ASP A 121 9.65 1.26 20.20
C ASP A 121 9.34 2.65 20.77
N PHE A 122 8.17 2.77 21.40
CA PHE A 122 7.67 3.95 22.11
C PHE A 122 7.51 3.65 23.61
N ALA A 123 8.44 2.89 24.20
CA ALA A 123 8.35 2.40 25.58
C ALA A 123 8.12 3.49 26.64
N ALA A 124 8.58 4.73 26.37
CA ALA A 124 8.35 5.89 27.24
C ALA A 124 6.91 6.44 27.17
N LEU A 125 6.10 6.02 26.19
CA LEU A 125 4.75 6.52 26.00
C LEU A 125 3.71 5.59 26.63
N PRO A 126 2.60 6.15 27.15
CA PRO A 126 1.53 5.37 27.75
C PRO A 126 0.78 4.51 26.72
N SER A 127 0.28 3.36 27.16
CA SER A 127 -0.63 2.53 26.39
C SER A 127 -2.02 3.18 26.28
N ASP A 128 -2.75 2.88 25.20
CA ASP A 128 -4.16 3.27 25.02
C ASP A 128 -4.40 4.79 25.13
N TYR A 129 -3.46 5.57 24.62
CA TYR A 129 -3.45 7.00 24.89
C TYR A 129 -3.82 7.86 23.66
N PHE A 130 -3.24 7.57 22.50
CA PHE A 130 -3.39 8.40 21.33
C PHE A 130 -4.62 8.03 20.50
N ASP A 131 -5.29 9.05 19.99
CA ASP A 131 -6.44 8.93 19.11
C ASP A 131 -6.05 8.75 17.65
N LEU A 132 -4.98 9.44 17.27
CA LEU A 132 -4.38 9.40 15.94
C LEU A 132 -2.88 9.29 16.07
N ILE A 133 -2.29 8.36 15.32
CA ILE A 133 -0.86 8.30 15.08
C ILE A 133 -0.61 8.66 13.61
N PHE A 134 0.39 9.48 13.36
CA PHE A 134 0.78 9.91 12.03
C PHE A 134 2.28 9.77 11.81
N SER A 135 2.69 9.30 10.62
CA SER A 135 4.09 9.23 10.21
C SER A 135 4.25 9.40 8.71
N VAL A 136 5.10 10.32 8.30
CA VAL A 136 5.42 10.56 6.89
C VAL A 136 6.91 10.79 6.71
N TYR A 137 7.49 10.24 5.65
CA TYR A 137 8.92 10.34 5.30
C TYR A 137 9.86 9.77 6.39
N VAL A 138 9.42 8.78 7.16
CA VAL A 138 10.16 8.17 8.27
C VAL A 138 10.52 6.72 7.97
N PHE A 139 9.53 5.85 7.82
CA PHE A 139 9.78 4.41 7.65
C PHE A 139 10.56 4.07 6.37
N GLN A 140 10.50 4.93 5.36
CA GLN A 140 11.32 4.81 4.15
C GLN A 140 12.83 4.99 4.42
N HIS A 141 13.23 5.46 5.60
CA HIS A 141 14.61 5.66 6.03
C HIS A 141 15.07 4.64 7.08
N VAL A 142 14.19 3.75 7.53
CA VAL A 142 14.54 2.71 8.51
C VAL A 142 15.24 1.55 7.80
N PRO A 143 16.49 1.19 8.20
CA PRO A 143 17.31 0.25 7.43
C PRO A 143 16.93 -1.22 7.62
N LEU A 144 16.14 -1.56 8.64
CA LEU A 144 15.75 -2.94 8.96
C LEU A 144 14.24 -3.11 9.05
N LYS A 145 13.73 -4.14 8.40
CA LYS A 145 12.30 -4.50 8.42
C LYS A 145 11.82 -4.82 9.83
N ASP A 146 12.59 -5.58 10.61
CA ASP A 146 12.26 -5.94 11.99
C ASP A 146 12.07 -4.69 12.88
N VAL A 147 12.80 -3.61 12.59
CA VAL A 147 12.67 -2.33 13.31
C VAL A 147 11.37 -1.64 12.94
N VAL A 148 10.99 -1.63 11.65
CA VAL A 148 9.68 -1.10 11.23
C VAL A 148 8.56 -1.92 11.87
N GLU A 149 8.60 -3.24 11.79
CA GLU A 149 7.60 -4.14 12.39
C GLU A 149 7.49 -3.94 13.92
N SER A 150 8.61 -3.70 14.60
CA SER A 150 8.62 -3.38 16.03
C SER A 150 7.93 -2.04 16.32
N ASN A 151 8.17 -1.02 15.51
CA ASN A 151 7.47 0.27 15.63
C ASN A 151 5.96 0.11 15.37
N LEU A 152 5.55 -0.65 14.34
CA LEU A 152 4.13 -0.90 14.05
C LEU A 152 3.45 -1.64 15.21
N ARG A 153 4.13 -2.60 15.83
CA ARG A 153 3.64 -3.31 17.01
C ARG A 153 3.43 -2.38 18.19
N ASP A 154 4.41 -1.55 18.49
CA ASP A 154 4.33 -0.67 19.65
C ASP A 154 3.40 0.52 19.43
N ALA A 155 3.25 0.98 18.16
CA ALA A 155 2.20 1.92 17.77
C ALA A 155 0.79 1.38 18.09
N SER A 156 0.56 0.08 17.88
CA SER A 156 -0.70 -0.56 18.31
C SER A 156 -0.94 -0.44 19.81
N ARG A 157 0.08 -0.59 20.64
CA ARG A 157 -0.03 -0.48 22.09
C ARG A 157 -0.38 0.94 22.55
N VAL A 158 0.26 1.97 21.97
CA VAL A 158 0.05 3.36 22.39
C VAL A 158 -1.21 3.98 21.80
N LEU A 159 -1.72 3.41 20.67
CA LEU A 159 -2.97 3.82 20.07
C LEU A 159 -4.13 3.32 20.92
N ARG A 160 -5.12 4.16 21.23
CA ARG A 160 -6.31 3.73 21.96
C ARG A 160 -7.24 2.87 21.11
N PRO A 161 -8.10 2.03 21.71
CA PRO A 161 -9.17 1.34 21.00
C PRO A 161 -10.02 2.34 20.17
N GLY A 162 -10.27 2.04 18.89
CA GLY A 162 -10.94 2.92 17.94
C GLY A 162 -10.06 4.00 17.31
N GLY A 163 -8.82 4.13 17.74
CA GLY A 163 -7.83 5.06 17.18
C GLY A 163 -7.38 4.66 15.78
N LEU A 164 -6.77 5.61 15.07
CA LEU A 164 -6.25 5.44 13.71
C LEU A 164 -4.75 5.67 13.65
N PHE A 165 -4.07 4.90 12.82
CA PHE A 165 -2.65 5.09 12.52
C PHE A 165 -2.47 5.24 11.00
N LYS A 166 -2.14 6.45 10.54
CA LYS A 166 -1.80 6.73 9.14
C LYS A 166 -0.30 6.88 8.98
N PHE A 167 0.29 6.14 8.08
CA PHE A 167 1.72 6.18 7.84
C PHE A 167 2.08 5.89 6.39
N GLN A 168 3.26 6.35 6.00
CA GLN A 168 3.82 6.14 4.67
C GLN A 168 5.03 5.21 4.76
N VAL A 169 5.15 4.30 3.78
CA VAL A 169 6.29 3.39 3.61
C VAL A 169 6.77 3.37 2.16
N ASN A 170 7.99 2.90 1.95
CA ASN A 170 8.46 2.54 0.61
C ASN A 170 7.89 1.15 0.23
N ASN A 171 7.20 1.05 -0.92
CA ASN A 171 6.64 -0.20 -1.46
C ASN A 171 7.16 -0.48 -2.90
N VAL A 172 8.29 0.12 -3.29
CA VAL A 172 8.87 -0.12 -4.61
C VAL A 172 9.50 -1.51 -4.63
N ALA A 173 8.92 -2.41 -5.44
CA ALA A 173 9.52 -3.70 -5.73
C ALA A 173 10.64 -3.50 -6.77
N ASN A 174 11.81 -3.03 -6.36
CA ASN A 174 12.98 -2.93 -7.23
C ASN A 174 14.03 -3.93 -6.77
N PRO A 175 14.42 -4.94 -7.60
CA PRO A 175 15.51 -5.86 -7.29
C PRO A 175 16.85 -5.16 -7.00
N ASP A 176 17.09 -4.00 -7.61
CA ASP A 176 18.30 -3.21 -7.37
C ASP A 176 18.28 -2.52 -6.00
N TYR A 177 17.10 -2.14 -5.50
CA TYR A 177 16.92 -1.67 -4.11
C TYR A 177 17.20 -2.76 -3.07
N LEU A 178 17.03 -4.03 -3.42
CA LEU A 178 17.36 -5.16 -2.55
C LEU A 178 18.86 -5.45 -2.48
N ARG A 179 19.66 -4.93 -3.44
CA ARG A 179 21.10 -5.14 -3.54
C ARG A 179 21.95 -4.00 -2.99
N LEU A 180 21.37 -2.81 -2.83
CA LEU A 180 22.08 -1.69 -2.21
C LEU A 180 22.31 -1.99 -0.73
N GLU A 181 23.52 -1.73 -0.25
CA GLU A 181 23.76 -1.68 1.20
C GLU A 181 22.77 -0.69 1.80
N LYS A 182 21.85 -1.21 2.63
CA LYS A 182 20.80 -0.41 3.25
C LYS A 182 21.48 0.57 4.17
N ASN A 183 21.35 1.83 3.84
CA ASN A 183 21.81 2.94 4.65
C ASN A 183 20.59 3.63 5.29
N THR A 184 20.81 4.63 6.09
CA THR A 184 19.75 5.37 6.78
C THR A 184 19.09 6.44 5.90
N TRP A 185 19.40 6.49 4.61
CA TRP A 185 18.71 7.31 3.62
C TRP A 185 17.74 6.46 2.79
N ASP A 186 18.18 5.26 2.41
CA ASP A 186 17.39 4.29 1.64
C ASP A 186 17.03 3.12 2.56
N GLY A 187 15.87 3.20 3.21
CA GLY A 187 15.39 2.18 4.13
C GLY A 187 14.81 0.95 3.44
N VAL A 188 14.11 0.15 4.21
CA VAL A 188 13.49 -1.09 3.72
C VAL A 188 12.24 -0.83 2.90
N THR A 189 11.93 -1.79 2.04
CA THR A 189 10.68 -1.87 1.32
C THR A 189 9.72 -2.83 2.06
N LEU A 190 8.47 -2.43 2.21
CA LEU A 190 7.39 -3.27 2.74
C LEU A 190 6.41 -3.60 1.61
N THR A 191 6.12 -4.89 1.45
CA THR A 191 5.10 -5.36 0.51
C THR A 191 3.68 -5.17 1.09
N GLU A 192 2.64 -5.28 0.26
CA GLU A 192 1.26 -5.33 0.75
C GLU A 192 1.06 -6.47 1.75
N SER A 193 1.65 -7.65 1.49
CA SER A 193 1.61 -8.80 2.41
C SER A 193 2.22 -8.47 3.77
N ASP A 194 3.33 -7.73 3.79
CA ASP A 194 3.95 -7.29 5.05
C ASP A 194 3.05 -6.37 5.84
N LEU A 195 2.42 -5.38 5.17
CA LEU A 195 1.51 -4.45 5.81
C LEU A 195 0.26 -5.15 6.36
N ARG A 196 -0.30 -6.11 5.62
CA ARG A 196 -1.44 -6.91 6.08
C ARG A 196 -1.07 -7.80 7.25
N ARG A 197 0.07 -8.47 7.19
CA ARG A 197 0.58 -9.31 8.28
C ARG A 197 0.82 -8.47 9.53
N ALA A 198 1.52 -7.33 9.41
CA ALA A 198 1.79 -6.44 10.54
C ALA A 198 0.50 -5.95 11.21
N ALA A 199 -0.55 -5.64 10.43
CA ALA A 199 -1.86 -5.29 10.99
C ALA A 199 -2.45 -6.46 11.80
N MET A 200 -2.52 -7.66 11.20
CA MET A 200 -3.10 -8.85 11.84
C MET A 200 -2.34 -9.24 13.12
N ASP A 201 -1.02 -9.31 13.06
CA ASP A 201 -0.19 -9.76 14.18
C ASP A 201 -0.26 -8.79 15.38
N ASN A 202 -0.67 -7.54 15.15
CA ASN A 202 -0.72 -6.51 16.18
C ASN A 202 -2.15 -6.07 16.57
N GLY A 203 -3.19 -6.82 16.19
CA GLY A 203 -4.57 -6.51 16.56
C GLY A 203 -5.11 -5.23 15.88
N LEU A 204 -4.55 -4.89 14.72
CA LEU A 204 -4.95 -3.75 13.92
C LEU A 204 -5.72 -4.20 12.68
N ARG A 205 -6.63 -3.36 12.21
CA ARG A 205 -7.33 -3.53 10.94
C ARG A 205 -6.72 -2.60 9.90
N LEU A 206 -6.32 -3.13 8.76
CA LEU A 206 -5.96 -2.31 7.60
C LEU A 206 -7.25 -1.72 6.99
N VAL A 207 -7.42 -0.40 7.09
CA VAL A 207 -8.60 0.33 6.61
C VAL A 207 -8.40 0.85 5.20
N TRP A 208 -7.20 1.33 4.89
CA TRP A 208 -6.87 1.95 3.61
C TRP A 208 -5.44 1.63 3.19
N LEU A 209 -5.25 1.47 1.89
CA LEU A 209 -3.94 1.26 1.29
C LEU A 209 -3.92 1.92 -0.09
N GLU A 210 -2.98 2.82 -0.31
CA GLU A 210 -2.85 3.62 -1.52
C GLU A 210 -1.38 3.75 -1.93
N GLY A 211 -1.11 3.87 -3.24
CA GLY A 211 0.23 4.07 -3.77
C GLY A 211 1.09 2.80 -3.76
N LEU A 212 0.49 1.61 -3.88
CA LEU A 212 1.22 0.36 -4.06
C LEU A 212 2.15 0.44 -5.28
N GLY A 213 3.34 -0.14 -5.15
CA GLY A 213 4.38 -0.10 -6.17
C GLY A 213 5.14 1.22 -6.22
N THR A 214 4.91 2.15 -5.29
CA THR A 214 5.59 3.44 -5.23
C THR A 214 6.40 3.63 -3.95
N GLN A 215 7.29 4.62 -3.95
CA GLN A 215 8.00 5.06 -2.75
C GLN A 215 7.05 5.65 -1.69
N TYR A 216 5.87 6.10 -2.09
CA TYR A 216 4.90 6.77 -1.24
C TYR A 216 3.64 5.92 -1.06
N CYS A 217 3.81 4.70 -0.56
CA CYS A 217 2.69 3.84 -0.22
C CYS A 217 2.14 4.24 1.15
N TRP A 218 0.86 4.57 1.20
CA TRP A 218 0.15 4.97 2.41
C TRP A 218 -0.70 3.84 2.94
N ALA A 219 -0.65 3.63 4.24
CA ALA A 219 -1.52 2.72 4.96
C ALA A 219 -2.26 3.44 6.10
N ILE A 220 -3.52 3.08 6.31
CA ILE A 220 -4.28 3.46 7.49
C ILE A 220 -4.66 2.20 8.24
N TYR A 221 -4.23 2.10 9.48
CA TYR A 221 -4.66 1.07 10.41
C TYR A 221 -5.67 1.64 11.40
N ASN A 222 -6.61 0.81 11.83
CA ASN A 222 -7.52 1.09 12.92
C ASN A 222 -7.30 0.06 14.03
N ARG A 223 -7.13 0.51 15.26
CA ARG A 223 -7.19 -0.37 16.42
C ARG A 223 -8.66 -0.64 16.75
N LEU A 224 -9.05 -1.90 16.64
CA LEU A 224 -10.43 -2.28 16.94
C LEU A 224 -10.76 -2.02 18.42
N PRO A 225 -11.93 -1.42 18.72
CA PRO A 225 -12.43 -1.37 20.07
C PRO A 225 -12.58 -2.77 20.67
N GLU A 226 -12.33 -2.92 21.98
CA GLU A 226 -12.40 -4.21 22.67
C GLU A 226 -13.78 -4.87 22.55
N ASN A 227 -14.86 -4.08 22.50
CA ASN A 227 -16.21 -4.57 22.28
C ASN A 227 -16.47 -5.07 20.85
N LEU A 228 -15.62 -4.68 19.86
CA LEU A 228 -15.64 -5.24 18.50
C LEU A 228 -14.68 -6.42 18.35
N VAL A 229 -13.64 -6.50 19.18
CA VAL A 229 -12.85 -7.71 19.34
C VAL A 229 -13.71 -8.83 19.99
N GLY A 230 -14.62 -8.47 20.89
CA GLY A 230 -15.61 -9.39 21.47
C GLY A 230 -16.79 -9.76 20.54
N VAL A 231 -17.09 -8.95 19.52
CA VAL A 231 -18.07 -9.28 18.47
C VAL A 231 -17.50 -10.35 17.53
N SER A 232 -16.19 -10.52 17.45
CA SER A 232 -15.56 -11.68 16.83
C SER A 232 -15.95 -13.01 17.49
N GLY A 233 -16.42 -13.00 18.72
CA GLY A 233 -17.00 -14.16 19.42
C GLY A 233 -18.45 -14.49 19.03
N GLN A 234 -19.12 -13.62 18.28
CA GLN A 234 -20.47 -13.83 17.74
C GLN A 234 -20.53 -13.92 16.21
N VAL A 235 -19.47 -13.56 15.51
CA VAL A 235 -19.33 -13.90 14.11
C VAL A 235 -18.91 -15.36 14.05
N GLU A 236 -19.78 -16.20 13.52
CA GLU A 236 -19.45 -17.59 13.24
C GLU A 236 -18.11 -17.62 12.47
N ARG A 237 -17.25 -18.55 12.82
CA ARG A 237 -15.98 -18.73 12.12
C ARG A 237 -16.26 -18.87 10.63
N PRO A 238 -15.67 -18.06 9.75
CA PRO A 238 -15.96 -18.17 8.33
C PRO A 238 -15.59 -19.59 7.83
N ALA A 239 -16.43 -20.15 6.99
CA ALA A 239 -16.15 -21.43 6.34
C ALA A 239 -16.15 -21.25 4.83
N ILE A 240 -15.13 -21.79 4.15
CA ILE A 240 -15.07 -21.82 2.69
C ILE A 240 -15.89 -23.03 2.22
N GLU A 241 -17.09 -22.78 1.76
CA GLU A 241 -18.05 -23.79 1.31
C GLU A 241 -17.75 -24.29 -0.11
N TYR A 242 -17.20 -23.39 -0.92
CA TYR A 242 -16.85 -23.67 -2.30
C TYR A 242 -15.73 -22.74 -2.78
N PHE A 243 -14.97 -23.20 -3.76
CA PHE A 243 -14.02 -22.37 -4.48
C PHE A 243 -13.91 -22.83 -5.93
N SER A 244 -13.58 -21.88 -6.81
CA SER A 244 -13.36 -22.13 -8.22
C SER A 244 -12.58 -21.02 -8.89
N ARG A 245 -12.26 -21.20 -10.16
CA ARG A 245 -11.86 -20.12 -11.05
C ARG A 245 -13.00 -19.12 -11.22
N SER A 246 -12.74 -17.81 -11.09
CA SER A 246 -13.81 -16.79 -11.09
C SER A 246 -14.63 -16.75 -12.38
N ALA A 247 -14.02 -17.02 -13.53
CA ALA A 247 -14.72 -17.01 -14.82
C ALA A 247 -15.33 -18.37 -15.23
N ALA A 248 -15.16 -19.39 -14.41
CA ALA A 248 -15.65 -20.76 -14.70
C ALA A 248 -15.98 -21.45 -13.37
N PRO A 249 -17.20 -21.29 -12.86
CA PRO A 249 -17.61 -21.80 -11.55
C PRO A 249 -17.46 -23.32 -11.38
N GLU A 250 -17.48 -24.07 -12.47
CA GLU A 250 -17.26 -25.53 -12.50
C GLU A 250 -15.77 -25.93 -12.39
N CYS A 251 -14.84 -25.00 -12.66
CA CYS A 251 -13.40 -25.27 -12.68
C CYS A 251 -12.77 -24.95 -11.32
N ARG A 252 -12.27 -25.97 -10.64
CA ARG A 252 -11.59 -25.84 -9.34
C ARG A 252 -10.09 -25.58 -9.46
N GLU A 253 -9.54 -25.68 -10.64
CA GLU A 253 -8.13 -25.40 -10.93
C GLU A 253 -7.98 -23.97 -11.42
N VAL A 254 -7.03 -23.23 -10.84
CA VAL A 254 -6.84 -21.82 -11.11
C VAL A 254 -5.46 -21.59 -11.72
N PRO A 255 -5.34 -20.93 -12.88
CA PRO A 255 -4.03 -20.63 -13.47
C PRO A 255 -3.31 -19.56 -12.62
N ILE A 256 -1.97 -19.66 -12.56
CA ILE A 256 -1.15 -18.71 -11.80
C ILE A 256 -0.94 -17.38 -12.52
N ALA A 257 -1.27 -17.27 -13.81
CA ALA A 257 -1.14 -16.05 -14.60
C ALA A 257 -2.18 -15.98 -15.72
N GLY A 258 -2.33 -14.81 -16.31
CA GLY A 258 -3.27 -14.54 -17.41
C GLY A 258 -4.62 -14.00 -16.90
N ASP A 259 -5.53 -13.78 -17.86
CA ASP A 259 -6.84 -13.17 -17.61
C ASP A 259 -7.74 -14.01 -16.66
N PHE A 260 -7.41 -15.27 -16.45
CA PHE A 260 -8.18 -16.20 -15.62
C PHE A 260 -7.50 -16.52 -14.28
N ALA A 261 -6.44 -15.81 -13.93
CA ALA A 261 -5.71 -15.98 -12.66
C ALA A 261 -6.49 -15.35 -11.48
N TRP A 262 -7.76 -15.75 -11.34
CA TRP A 262 -8.67 -15.26 -10.31
C TRP A 262 -9.33 -16.42 -9.59
N LEU A 263 -9.27 -16.38 -8.27
CA LEU A 263 -9.90 -17.34 -7.37
C LEU A 263 -11.16 -16.73 -6.78
N THR A 264 -12.27 -17.43 -6.87
CA THR A 264 -13.51 -17.14 -6.14
C THR A 264 -13.67 -18.10 -4.98
N LEU A 265 -13.94 -17.57 -3.82
CA LEU A 265 -14.36 -18.31 -2.62
C LEU A 265 -15.82 -18.00 -2.33
N ILE A 266 -16.62 -19.02 -2.04
CA ILE A 266 -17.97 -18.88 -1.52
C ILE A 266 -17.92 -19.27 -0.04
N VAL A 267 -18.31 -18.34 0.82
CA VAL A 267 -18.04 -18.39 2.24
C VAL A 267 -19.33 -18.22 3.03
N SER A 268 -19.53 -19.07 4.02
CA SER A 268 -20.56 -18.93 5.08
C SER A 268 -19.94 -18.29 6.35
N GLY A 269 -20.80 -17.90 7.28
CA GLY A 269 -20.38 -17.28 8.55
C GLY A 269 -19.97 -15.81 8.46
N LEU A 270 -20.14 -15.18 7.28
CA LEU A 270 -19.93 -13.76 7.06
C LEU A 270 -21.24 -13.07 6.64
N ASP A 271 -21.45 -11.86 7.09
CA ASP A 271 -22.52 -11.03 6.60
C ASP A 271 -21.97 -10.05 5.55
N HIS A 272 -22.22 -10.32 4.27
CA HIS A 272 -21.76 -9.51 3.13
C HIS A 272 -22.30 -8.06 3.15
N ARG A 273 -23.30 -7.76 3.97
CA ARG A 273 -23.83 -6.40 4.14
C ARG A 273 -22.93 -5.53 5.02
N ILE A 274 -22.10 -6.17 5.86
CA ILE A 274 -21.22 -5.48 6.82
C ILE A 274 -19.73 -5.75 6.57
N VAL A 275 -19.38 -6.80 5.83
CA VAL A 275 -18.01 -7.08 5.46
C VAL A 275 -17.63 -6.33 4.18
N ASP A 276 -16.46 -5.75 4.16
CA ASP A 276 -15.84 -5.13 2.98
C ASP A 276 -14.51 -5.82 2.63
N ALA A 277 -13.96 -5.50 1.47
CA ALA A 277 -12.69 -6.05 1.03
C ALA A 277 -11.52 -5.77 1.99
N ASN A 278 -11.61 -4.73 2.82
CA ASN A 278 -10.56 -4.37 3.78
C ASN A 278 -10.68 -5.16 5.10
N SER A 279 -11.90 -5.65 5.42
CA SER A 279 -12.12 -6.49 6.61
C SER A 279 -11.72 -7.95 6.39
N LEU A 280 -11.44 -8.34 5.15
CA LEU A 280 -11.07 -9.70 4.78
C LEU A 280 -9.62 -9.79 4.32
N THR A 281 -8.98 -10.90 4.65
CA THR A 281 -7.68 -11.30 4.11
C THR A 281 -7.78 -12.74 3.64
N VAL A 282 -7.39 -12.99 2.40
CA VAL A 282 -7.22 -14.35 1.87
C VAL A 282 -5.76 -14.75 2.01
N GLU A 283 -5.50 -15.81 2.76
CA GLU A 283 -4.18 -16.41 2.88
C GLU A 283 -4.07 -17.48 1.78
N LEU A 284 -3.16 -17.29 0.83
CA LEU A 284 -2.81 -18.24 -0.22
C LEU A 284 -1.36 -18.69 0.01
N GLY A 285 -1.16 -19.83 0.66
CA GLY A 285 0.16 -20.22 1.17
C GLY A 285 0.72 -19.13 2.09
N ASP A 286 1.87 -18.58 1.72
CA ASP A 286 2.54 -17.49 2.46
C ASP A 286 2.11 -16.09 2.01
N HIS A 287 1.17 -15.99 1.06
CA HIS A 287 0.69 -14.70 0.54
C HIS A 287 -0.58 -14.26 1.27
N PHE A 288 -0.66 -12.96 1.61
CA PHE A 288 -1.80 -12.32 2.24
C PHE A 288 -2.46 -11.38 1.23
N LEU A 289 -3.62 -11.75 0.73
CA LEU A 289 -4.28 -11.10 -0.39
C LEU A 289 -5.48 -10.29 0.07
N ARG A 290 -5.66 -9.13 -0.53
CA ARG A 290 -6.87 -8.34 -0.41
C ARG A 290 -7.89 -8.82 -1.46
N PRO A 291 -9.15 -9.10 -1.08
CA PRO A 291 -10.22 -9.31 -2.04
C PRO A 291 -10.41 -8.08 -2.95
N CYS A 292 -10.63 -8.34 -4.22
CA CYS A 292 -11.07 -7.31 -5.18
C CYS A 292 -12.60 -7.17 -5.23
N TYR A 293 -13.31 -8.21 -4.79
CA TYR A 293 -14.76 -8.23 -4.66
C TYR A 293 -15.17 -8.96 -3.38
N THR A 294 -16.19 -8.43 -2.72
CA THR A 294 -16.86 -9.04 -1.57
C THR A 294 -18.33 -8.64 -1.62
N GLY A 295 -19.25 -9.60 -1.66
CA GLY A 295 -20.66 -9.28 -1.77
C GLY A 295 -21.54 -10.49 -2.06
N TRP A 296 -22.67 -10.23 -2.70
CA TRP A 296 -23.63 -11.25 -3.13
C TRP A 296 -23.01 -12.21 -4.15
N LEU A 297 -23.55 -13.44 -4.21
CA LEU A 297 -23.16 -14.40 -5.24
C LEU A 297 -23.61 -13.90 -6.62
N GLY A 298 -22.76 -14.09 -7.62
CA GLY A 298 -23.17 -14.01 -9.02
C GLY A 298 -24.13 -15.17 -9.37
N ALA A 299 -24.99 -14.97 -10.34
CA ALA A 299 -26.03 -15.95 -10.72
C ALA A 299 -25.48 -17.34 -11.05
N GLU A 300 -24.30 -17.41 -11.66
CA GLU A 300 -23.60 -18.65 -11.96
C GLU A 300 -23.17 -19.39 -10.68
N PHE A 301 -22.74 -18.68 -9.65
CA PHE A 301 -22.37 -19.25 -8.35
C PHE A 301 -23.59 -19.66 -7.54
N GLU A 302 -24.69 -18.88 -7.60
CA GLU A 302 -25.97 -19.26 -7.01
C GLU A 302 -26.45 -20.62 -7.58
N SER A 303 -26.35 -20.80 -8.89
CA SER A 303 -26.72 -22.04 -9.55
C SER A 303 -25.88 -23.22 -9.06
N VAL A 304 -24.57 -23.05 -8.93
CA VAL A 304 -23.65 -24.08 -8.41
C VAL A 304 -23.99 -24.42 -6.96
N MET A 305 -24.24 -23.42 -6.10
CA MET A 305 -24.55 -23.66 -4.69
C MET A 305 -25.91 -24.30 -4.49
N ASN A 306 -26.93 -23.96 -5.30
CA ASN A 306 -28.21 -24.63 -5.31
C ASN A 306 -28.10 -26.11 -5.69
N LEU A 307 -27.29 -26.42 -6.70
CA LEU A 307 -27.01 -27.83 -7.10
C LEU A 307 -26.28 -28.62 -5.99
N ARG A 308 -25.56 -27.93 -5.10
CA ARG A 308 -24.88 -28.49 -3.93
C ARG A 308 -25.76 -28.60 -2.69
N GLY A 309 -27.03 -28.26 -2.79
CA GLY A 309 -28.02 -28.44 -1.73
C GLY A 309 -28.27 -27.20 -0.84
N TRP A 310 -27.76 -26.03 -1.21
CA TRP A 310 -28.10 -24.79 -0.53
C TRP A 310 -29.48 -24.31 -0.97
N SER A 311 -30.44 -24.28 -0.06
CA SER A 311 -31.82 -23.85 -0.34
C SER A 311 -31.97 -22.33 -0.46
N THR A 312 -31.01 -21.59 0.11
CA THR A 312 -30.88 -20.13 0.01
C THR A 312 -29.40 -19.76 0.00
N THR A 313 -29.03 -18.79 -0.80
CA THR A 313 -27.67 -18.24 -0.92
C THR A 313 -27.49 -16.92 -0.19
N GLU A 314 -28.54 -16.40 0.48
CA GLU A 314 -28.52 -15.11 1.16
C GLU A 314 -27.51 -15.04 2.33
N SER A 315 -27.18 -16.18 2.93
CA SER A 315 -26.17 -16.28 3.99
C SER A 315 -24.74 -16.50 3.48
N LEU A 316 -24.58 -16.59 2.16
CA LEU A 316 -23.29 -16.83 1.54
C LEU A 316 -22.68 -15.52 1.02
N THR A 317 -21.38 -15.38 1.19
CA THR A 317 -20.59 -14.26 0.67
C THR A 317 -19.65 -14.76 -0.42
N GLN A 318 -19.67 -14.11 -1.57
CA GLN A 318 -18.67 -14.31 -2.62
C GLN A 318 -17.47 -13.41 -2.36
N VAL A 319 -16.26 -13.98 -2.43
CA VAL A 319 -14.98 -13.29 -2.25
C VAL A 319 -14.08 -13.64 -3.42
N ASN A 320 -13.67 -12.64 -4.19
CA ASN A 320 -12.76 -12.82 -5.33
C ASN A 320 -11.39 -12.23 -5.03
N VAL A 321 -10.35 -12.98 -5.37
CA VAL A 321 -8.95 -12.53 -5.28
C VAL A 321 -8.19 -12.84 -6.55
N ALA A 322 -7.27 -11.95 -6.92
CA ALA A 322 -6.29 -12.23 -7.95
C ALA A 322 -5.20 -13.16 -7.39
N ILE A 323 -4.75 -14.12 -8.19
CA ILE A 323 -3.56 -14.90 -7.85
C ILE A 323 -2.35 -13.97 -7.95
N PRO A 324 -1.54 -13.85 -6.90
CA PRO A 324 -0.40 -12.95 -6.91
C PRO A 324 0.71 -13.52 -7.80
N TRP A 325 1.48 -12.62 -8.35
CA TRP A 325 2.66 -12.98 -9.10
C TRP A 325 3.69 -13.73 -8.24
N GLY A 326 4.40 -14.67 -8.84
CA GLY A 326 5.46 -15.42 -8.18
C GLY A 326 4.98 -16.61 -7.34
N VAL A 327 3.69 -16.92 -7.36
CA VAL A 327 3.17 -18.17 -6.79
C VAL A 327 3.52 -19.33 -7.72
N SER A 328 4.08 -20.40 -7.17
CA SER A 328 4.38 -21.62 -7.95
C SER A 328 3.13 -22.47 -8.18
N PRO A 329 3.03 -23.16 -9.32
CA PRO A 329 1.98 -24.18 -9.55
C PRO A 329 2.02 -25.28 -8.49
N GLY A 330 0.87 -25.87 -8.20
CA GLY A 330 0.74 -26.96 -7.24
C GLY A 330 -0.46 -26.82 -6.31
N GLU A 331 -0.51 -27.68 -5.30
CA GLU A 331 -1.53 -27.63 -4.26
C GLU A 331 -1.13 -26.59 -3.20
N VAL A 332 -1.97 -25.58 -3.01
CA VAL A 332 -1.71 -24.46 -2.09
C VAL A 332 -2.86 -24.34 -1.09
N PRO A 333 -2.58 -24.27 0.23
CA PRO A 333 -3.62 -24.04 1.23
C PRO A 333 -4.15 -22.62 1.12
N VAL A 334 -5.48 -22.49 1.12
CA VAL A 334 -6.19 -21.21 1.12
C VAL A 334 -7.04 -21.11 2.37
N ARG A 335 -6.95 -19.97 3.06
CA ARG A 335 -7.79 -19.61 4.19
C ARG A 335 -8.38 -18.24 3.98
N LEU A 336 -9.55 -18.00 4.53
CA LEU A 336 -10.12 -16.68 4.67
C LEU A 336 -10.06 -16.25 6.13
N ARG A 337 -9.57 -15.06 6.37
CA ARG A 337 -9.55 -14.42 7.69
C ARG A 337 -10.46 -13.19 7.67
N TYR A 338 -11.36 -13.14 8.63
CA TYR A 338 -12.21 -11.98 8.88
C TYR A 338 -11.67 -11.21 10.08
N LEU A 339 -11.40 -9.92 9.88
CA LEU A 339 -10.67 -9.10 10.85
C LEU A 339 -9.37 -9.82 11.25
N ASN A 340 -8.99 -9.76 12.52
CA ASN A 340 -7.71 -10.35 12.95
C ASN A 340 -7.83 -11.74 13.60
N ASN A 341 -9.05 -12.23 13.87
CA ASN A 341 -9.24 -13.31 14.83
C ASN A 341 -9.89 -14.57 14.31
N SER A 342 -10.67 -14.52 13.25
CA SER A 342 -11.42 -15.69 12.77
C SER A 342 -10.91 -16.14 11.41
N ALA A 343 -10.09 -17.18 11.37
CA ALA A 343 -9.68 -17.81 10.14
C ALA A 343 -10.53 -19.05 9.85
N SER A 344 -10.90 -19.27 8.58
CA SER A 344 -11.50 -20.52 8.11
C SER A 344 -10.54 -21.69 8.27
N ASP A 345 -11.05 -22.92 8.21
CA ASP A 345 -10.20 -24.06 7.91
C ASP A 345 -9.61 -23.92 6.50
N PRO A 346 -8.40 -24.45 6.26
CA PRO A 346 -7.80 -24.36 4.95
C PRO A 346 -8.53 -25.26 3.95
N VAL A 347 -8.68 -24.76 2.74
CA VAL A 347 -9.00 -25.59 1.58
C VAL A 347 -7.79 -25.68 0.67
N MET A 348 -7.57 -26.85 0.03
CA MET A 348 -6.47 -27.01 -0.91
C MET A 348 -6.93 -26.57 -2.30
N VAL A 349 -6.21 -25.68 -2.92
CA VAL A 349 -6.48 -25.15 -4.26
C VAL A 349 -5.35 -25.57 -5.18
N THR A 350 -5.70 -26.18 -6.31
CA THR A 350 -4.75 -26.55 -7.35
C THR A 350 -4.46 -25.34 -8.23
N LEU A 351 -3.23 -24.87 -8.20
CA LEU A 351 -2.75 -23.84 -9.09
C LEU A 351 -2.07 -24.47 -10.30
N LEU A 352 -2.52 -24.11 -11.50
CA LEU A 352 -1.99 -24.62 -12.76
C LEU A 352 -0.96 -23.65 -13.34
N GLU A 353 0.06 -24.20 -14.00
CA GLU A 353 0.90 -23.44 -14.89
C GLU A 353 0.05 -22.81 -16.00
N ALA A 354 0.12 -21.49 -16.15
CA ALA A 354 -0.64 -20.83 -17.20
C ALA A 354 0.02 -21.08 -18.55
N PRO A 355 -0.75 -21.47 -19.58
CA PRO A 355 -0.21 -21.47 -20.93
C PRO A 355 0.21 -20.02 -21.29
N PRO A 356 1.28 -19.83 -22.08
CA PRO A 356 1.69 -18.52 -22.52
C PRO A 356 0.53 -17.88 -23.30
N ALA A 357 -0.15 -16.94 -22.66
CA ALA A 357 -1.19 -16.15 -23.29
C ALA A 357 -0.53 -14.89 -23.90
N PRO A 358 -1.01 -14.38 -25.05
CA PRO A 358 -0.53 -13.13 -25.58
C PRO A 358 -0.76 -12.01 -24.52
N PRO A 359 0.14 -11.03 -24.43
CA PRO A 359 -0.05 -9.90 -23.55
C PRO A 359 -1.34 -9.17 -23.90
N ARG A 360 -1.96 -8.53 -22.94
CA ARG A 360 -3.17 -7.73 -23.16
C ARG A 360 -3.02 -6.37 -22.49
N VAL A 361 -3.06 -5.32 -23.30
CA VAL A 361 -3.12 -3.95 -22.79
C VAL A 361 -4.50 -3.70 -22.20
N THR A 362 -4.53 -3.31 -20.93
CA THR A 362 -5.75 -3.08 -20.15
C THR A 362 -6.03 -1.61 -19.94
N LEU A 363 -4.97 -0.77 -19.89
CA LEU A 363 -5.08 0.66 -19.68
C LEU A 363 -3.84 1.36 -20.22
N VAL A 364 -4.03 2.55 -20.78
CA VAL A 364 -2.98 3.51 -21.08
C VAL A 364 -3.31 4.82 -20.39
N ALA A 365 -2.34 5.41 -19.71
CA ALA A 365 -2.53 6.62 -18.93
C ALA A 365 -1.31 7.54 -19.00
N ASN A 366 -1.52 8.82 -18.72
CA ASN A 366 -0.44 9.80 -18.59
C ASN A 366 0.45 9.46 -17.38
N ASP A 367 1.76 9.60 -17.50
CA ASP A 367 2.70 9.29 -16.41
C ASP A 367 2.72 10.36 -15.31
N LEU A 368 2.32 11.59 -15.61
CA LEU A 368 2.37 12.70 -14.64
C LEU A 368 1.21 12.66 -13.65
N ASP A 369 -0.02 12.48 -14.14
CA ASP A 369 -1.24 12.59 -13.33
C ASP A 369 -2.09 11.31 -13.29
N GLY A 370 -1.73 10.31 -14.10
CA GLY A 370 -2.51 9.07 -14.24
C GLY A 370 -3.83 9.25 -15.01
N GLY A 371 -4.06 10.41 -15.61
CA GLY A 371 -5.23 10.70 -16.42
C GLY A 371 -5.23 9.93 -17.75
N LEU A 372 -6.40 9.83 -18.35
CA LEU A 372 -6.57 9.19 -19.67
C LEU A 372 -6.26 10.13 -20.82
N ASP A 373 -6.17 11.43 -20.55
CA ASP A 373 -5.79 12.44 -21.53
C ASP A 373 -4.28 12.38 -21.75
N LEU A 374 -3.90 11.87 -22.92
CA LEU A 374 -2.51 11.77 -23.32
C LEU A 374 -2.14 13.01 -24.11
N ALA A 375 -1.41 13.92 -23.46
CA ALA A 375 -0.87 15.10 -24.13
C ALA A 375 0.58 14.85 -24.53
N ASN A 376 0.92 15.12 -25.79
CA ASN A 376 2.31 15.20 -26.21
C ASN A 376 2.84 16.61 -25.91
N GLU A 377 3.33 16.82 -24.68
CA GLU A 377 3.89 18.11 -24.23
C GLU A 377 5.36 18.30 -24.66
N GLY A 378 5.80 17.59 -25.69
CA GLY A 378 7.17 17.65 -26.23
C GLY A 378 8.03 16.43 -25.83
N PRO A 379 9.34 16.45 -26.10
CA PRO A 379 10.23 15.28 -26.12
C PRO A 379 10.45 14.58 -24.77
N LYS A 380 9.69 14.91 -23.73
CA LYS A 380 9.73 14.27 -22.40
C LYS A 380 8.36 13.84 -21.90
N SER A 381 7.33 13.94 -22.71
CA SER A 381 5.99 13.42 -22.33
C SER A 381 6.05 11.92 -22.18
N ARG A 382 5.59 11.43 -21.02
CA ARG A 382 5.60 10.01 -20.68
C ARG A 382 4.20 9.47 -20.60
N PHE A 383 4.07 8.22 -20.99
CA PHE A 383 2.84 7.47 -20.80
C PHE A 383 3.09 6.12 -20.14
N ARG A 384 2.07 5.59 -19.51
CA ARG A 384 2.05 4.29 -18.83
C ARG A 384 1.16 3.34 -19.60
N VAL A 385 1.66 2.13 -19.84
CA VAL A 385 0.89 1.01 -20.38
C VAL A 385 0.76 -0.05 -19.31
N PHE A 386 -0.47 -0.39 -18.95
CA PHE A 386 -0.77 -1.48 -18.04
C PHE A 386 -1.21 -2.69 -18.86
N ALA A 387 -0.62 -3.83 -18.60
CA ALA A 387 -0.88 -5.05 -19.36
C ALA A 387 -0.91 -6.29 -18.47
N THR A 388 -1.68 -7.31 -18.88
CA THR A 388 -1.66 -8.68 -18.37
C THR A 388 -0.97 -9.61 -19.36
N GLY A 389 -0.73 -10.88 -18.98
CA GLY A 389 -0.20 -11.89 -19.88
C GLY A 389 1.31 -11.81 -20.12
N LEU A 390 2.05 -11.02 -19.35
CA LEU A 390 3.50 -11.10 -19.25
C LEU A 390 3.88 -12.02 -18.10
N ASP A 391 5.08 -12.59 -18.14
CA ASP A 391 5.63 -13.43 -17.08
C ASP A 391 6.89 -12.81 -16.46
N GLU A 392 7.50 -13.51 -15.51
CA GLU A 392 8.68 -13.04 -14.75
C GLU A 392 9.92 -12.76 -15.62
N THR A 393 9.91 -13.21 -16.86
CA THR A 393 11.00 -12.97 -17.82
C THR A 393 10.87 -11.62 -18.53
N ALA A 394 9.76 -10.89 -18.31
CA ALA A 394 9.54 -9.59 -18.94
C ALA A 394 10.53 -8.54 -18.42
N THR A 395 11.35 -8.06 -19.33
CA THR A 395 12.41 -7.07 -19.08
C THR A 395 12.41 -6.00 -20.18
N LEU A 396 13.26 -5.00 -20.04
CA LEU A 396 13.47 -3.99 -21.09
C LEU A 396 13.98 -4.59 -22.41
N ASP A 397 14.61 -5.76 -22.38
CA ASP A 397 15.21 -6.38 -23.57
C ASP A 397 14.18 -7.14 -24.43
N ASN A 398 13.03 -7.52 -23.87
CA ASN A 398 12.04 -8.36 -24.54
C ASN A 398 10.61 -7.80 -24.53
N VAL A 399 10.42 -6.61 -23.95
CA VAL A 399 9.16 -5.86 -24.00
C VAL A 399 9.36 -4.62 -24.83
N SER A 400 8.50 -4.39 -25.82
CA SER A 400 8.43 -3.13 -26.57
C SER A 400 6.99 -2.66 -26.72
N ILE A 401 6.81 -1.37 -26.94
CA ILE A 401 5.50 -0.72 -27.14
C ILE A 401 5.39 -0.38 -28.63
N LEU A 402 4.25 -0.70 -29.20
CA LEU A 402 3.93 -0.35 -30.60
C LEU A 402 2.88 0.75 -30.55
N ILE A 403 3.21 1.92 -31.08
CA ILE A 403 2.24 3.00 -31.34
C ILE A 403 1.98 3.01 -32.82
N ASP A 404 0.79 2.56 -33.24
CA ASP A 404 0.48 2.17 -34.59
C ASP A 404 1.51 1.18 -35.15
N ASP A 405 2.38 1.63 -36.07
CA ASP A 405 3.45 0.82 -36.66
C ASP A 405 4.85 1.22 -36.12
N LEU A 406 4.92 2.19 -35.21
CA LEU A 406 6.17 2.65 -34.63
C LEU A 406 6.51 1.84 -33.37
N THR A 407 7.71 1.29 -33.31
CA THR A 407 8.21 0.59 -32.14
C THR A 407 8.90 1.57 -31.20
N VAL A 408 8.50 1.56 -29.93
CA VAL A 408 9.03 2.42 -28.87
C VAL A 408 9.55 1.54 -27.74
N GLU A 409 10.78 1.79 -27.33
CA GLU A 409 11.39 1.07 -26.21
C GLU A 409 10.90 1.64 -24.88
N PRO A 410 10.47 0.79 -23.94
CA PRO A 410 10.08 1.26 -22.63
C PRO A 410 11.31 1.69 -21.82
N LEU A 411 11.13 2.69 -20.98
CA LEU A 411 12.12 3.14 -20.00
C LEU A 411 12.08 2.28 -18.73
N ILE A 412 10.91 1.76 -18.43
CA ILE A 412 10.64 0.94 -17.23
C ILE A 412 9.68 -0.17 -17.65
N VAL A 413 10.00 -1.39 -17.26
CA VAL A 413 9.07 -2.54 -17.26
C VAL A 413 9.09 -3.12 -15.87
N ARG A 414 7.93 -3.18 -15.22
CA ARG A 414 7.81 -3.74 -13.88
C ARG A 414 6.45 -4.38 -13.63
N LEU A 415 6.45 -5.40 -12.78
CA LEU A 415 5.23 -5.96 -12.23
C LEU A 415 4.60 -5.00 -11.21
N VAL A 416 3.27 -4.91 -11.22
CA VAL A 416 2.44 -4.34 -10.15
C VAL A 416 1.77 -5.50 -9.42
N PRO A 417 2.37 -6.02 -8.33
CA PRO A 417 1.99 -7.30 -7.74
C PRO A 417 0.54 -7.35 -7.26
N SER A 418 0.05 -6.25 -6.70
CA SER A 418 -1.32 -6.15 -6.15
C SER A 418 -2.43 -6.27 -7.20
N ALA A 419 -2.10 -6.05 -8.47
CA ALA A 419 -3.07 -6.06 -9.56
C ALA A 419 -2.79 -7.17 -10.58
N SER A 420 -1.72 -7.95 -10.40
CA SER A 420 -1.22 -8.92 -11.39
C SER A 420 -1.05 -8.29 -12.79
N LEU A 421 -0.65 -7.02 -12.81
CA LEU A 421 -0.44 -6.23 -14.01
C LEU A 421 1.03 -5.88 -14.18
N TYR A 422 1.47 -5.82 -15.42
CA TYR A 422 2.73 -5.18 -15.78
C TYR A 422 2.51 -3.71 -16.10
N LEU A 423 3.44 -2.89 -15.68
CA LEU A 423 3.54 -1.49 -16.02
C LEU A 423 4.76 -1.30 -16.90
N ALA A 424 4.55 -0.81 -18.13
CA ALA A 424 5.59 -0.28 -18.97
C ALA A 424 5.45 1.24 -19.07
N ILE A 425 6.55 1.98 -18.89
CA ILE A 425 6.58 3.44 -19.03
C ILE A 425 7.49 3.78 -20.19
N SER A 426 7.04 4.65 -21.08
CA SER A 426 7.84 5.15 -22.20
C SER A 426 7.62 6.62 -22.46
N ASN A 427 8.52 7.24 -23.22
CA ASN A 427 8.31 8.56 -23.79
C ASN A 427 7.46 8.45 -25.07
N PHE A 428 6.67 9.48 -25.34
CA PHE A 428 6.10 9.64 -26.68
C PHE A 428 7.23 9.96 -27.67
N PRO A 429 7.19 9.35 -28.86
CA PRO A 429 8.07 9.76 -29.96
C PRO A 429 7.78 11.20 -30.38
N ASP A 430 8.83 11.93 -30.77
CA ASP A 430 8.73 13.35 -31.15
C ASP A 430 7.85 13.59 -32.38
N ASP A 431 7.64 12.58 -33.20
CA ASP A 431 6.91 12.62 -34.49
C ASP A 431 5.47 12.10 -34.40
N ILE A 432 4.98 11.77 -33.19
CA ILE A 432 3.56 11.43 -33.02
C ILE A 432 2.71 12.69 -33.19
N LEU A 433 1.81 12.64 -34.15
CA LEU A 433 0.86 13.71 -34.41
C LEU A 433 -0.35 13.63 -33.47
N PRO A 434 -1.01 14.76 -33.16
CA PRO A 434 -2.29 14.73 -32.45
C PRO A 434 -3.34 13.90 -33.21
N GLY A 435 -4.17 13.16 -32.45
CA GLY A 435 -5.26 12.36 -33.00
C GLY A 435 -5.37 10.96 -32.41
N HIS A 436 -6.10 10.11 -33.11
CA HIS A 436 -6.36 8.74 -32.68
C HIS A 436 -5.19 7.82 -33.05
N HIS A 437 -4.67 7.13 -32.05
CA HIS A 437 -3.60 6.16 -32.23
C HIS A 437 -3.96 4.84 -31.54
N SER A 438 -3.28 3.75 -31.96
CA SER A 438 -3.41 2.46 -31.30
C SER A 438 -2.12 2.10 -30.56
N ILE A 439 -2.24 1.68 -29.31
CA ILE A 439 -1.13 1.11 -28.56
C ILE A 439 -1.29 -0.41 -28.47
N ARG A 440 -0.18 -1.10 -28.73
CA ARG A 440 0.01 -2.53 -28.50
C ARG A 440 1.28 -2.74 -27.70
N LEU A 441 1.37 -3.83 -26.98
CA LEU A 441 2.57 -4.25 -26.28
C LEU A 441 3.07 -5.54 -26.93
N LYS A 442 4.35 -5.60 -27.24
CA LYS A 442 5.02 -6.80 -27.72
C LYS A 442 5.87 -7.37 -26.58
N PHE A 443 5.75 -8.68 -26.35
CA PHE A 443 6.55 -9.43 -25.39
C PHE A 443 7.13 -10.67 -26.09
N GLY A 444 8.42 -10.66 -26.36
CA GLY A 444 9.03 -11.62 -27.26
C GLY A 444 8.38 -11.57 -28.66
N GLU A 445 7.83 -12.71 -29.11
CA GLU A 445 7.09 -12.80 -30.38
C GLU A 445 5.58 -12.54 -30.24
N LEU A 446 5.07 -12.43 -29.01
CA LEU A 446 3.65 -12.23 -28.74
C LEU A 446 3.29 -10.74 -28.79
N VAL A 447 2.15 -10.43 -29.42
CA VAL A 447 1.65 -9.04 -29.54
C VAL A 447 0.25 -8.97 -28.92
N SER A 448 0.02 -7.93 -28.14
CA SER A 448 -1.25 -7.69 -27.43
C SER A 448 -2.40 -7.30 -28.38
N ASN A 449 -3.60 -7.19 -27.78
CA ASN A 449 -4.72 -6.46 -28.37
C ASN A 449 -4.32 -5.01 -28.69
N ARG A 450 -5.10 -4.37 -29.56
CA ARG A 450 -5.03 -2.91 -29.79
C ARG A 450 -5.80 -2.18 -28.68
N TYR A 451 -5.16 -1.17 -28.11
CA TYR A 451 -5.80 -0.21 -27.21
C TYR A 451 -5.79 1.16 -27.87
N LEU A 452 -6.97 1.77 -28.03
CA LEU A 452 -7.09 3.06 -28.71
C LEU A 452 -6.85 4.20 -27.72
N ILE A 453 -6.08 5.17 -28.13
CA ILE A 453 -5.78 6.39 -27.38
C ILE A 453 -6.03 7.63 -28.24
N ASP A 454 -6.30 8.74 -27.58
CA ASP A 454 -6.30 10.07 -28.19
C ASP A 454 -5.10 10.85 -27.68
N VAL A 455 -4.32 11.39 -28.60
CA VAL A 455 -3.21 12.30 -28.31
C VAL A 455 -3.69 13.73 -28.57
N ALA A 456 -3.69 14.56 -27.54
CA ALA A 456 -4.16 15.93 -27.62
C ALA A 456 -3.22 16.83 -28.46
N ASP A 457 -3.81 17.81 -29.14
CA ASP A 457 -3.07 18.88 -29.80
C ASP A 457 -2.76 20.01 -28.82
N ASN A 458 -1.51 20.14 -28.42
CA ASN A 458 -1.03 21.19 -27.53
C ASN A 458 -0.49 22.43 -28.23
N SER A 459 -0.89 22.64 -29.50
CA SER A 459 -0.45 23.80 -30.28
C SER A 459 -1.23 25.10 -30.01
N ASN A 460 -1.88 25.22 -28.83
CA ASN A 460 -2.53 26.49 -28.37
C ASN A 460 -1.90 27.05 -27.10
#